data_a6067e3a6c23b4c58d9423ef192ab04a
#
_entry.id   a6067e3a6c23b4c58d9423ef192ab04a
#
_cell.length_a   1.000
_cell.length_b   1.000
_cell.length_c   1.000
_cell.angle_alpha   90.00
_cell.angle_beta   90.00
_cell.angle_gamma   90.00
#
_symmetry.space_group_name_H-M   'P 1'
#
loop_
_entity.id
_entity.type
_entity.pdbx_description
1 polymer ?
#
loop_
_entity_poly.entity_id
_entity_poly.type
_entity_poly.pdbx_seq_one_letter_code
_entity_poly.pdbx_strand_id
1 'polypeptide(L)'
;MNEVVIDNLNIENMIYEIRGKQVMLDSDLAKLYQCKNGTKEINQAVKNNPDKFPERFSWKLNTSDSYEFLVKKFDQKIETRGGKYKNPRVFTEQGVAMLSTILKSKVATETSIRIMDAFVYMRKYISNNFYKNEKILINHENRILMLEESFDKLNEKQKINTLFYEGQIYDAYSLLMDILSKAKEEVIIIDNYA
;
A
#
# COMPACT_ATOMS: atom_id res chain seq x y z
N MET A 1 -37.33 5.75 23.33
CA MET A 1 -36.03 5.06 23.43
C MET A 1 -35.62 4.73 22.00
N ASN A 2 -34.83 5.58 21.41
CA ASN A 2 -34.31 5.32 20.06
C ASN A 2 -33.04 4.51 20.23
N GLU A 3 -33.12 3.21 20.06
CA GLU A 3 -31.98 2.40 19.70
C GLU A 3 -31.52 2.89 18.32
N VAL A 4 -30.54 3.77 18.32
CA VAL A 4 -29.82 4.13 17.10
C VAL A 4 -29.04 2.88 16.72
N VAL A 5 -29.57 2.19 15.72
CA VAL A 5 -28.95 1.03 15.09
C VAL A 5 -27.56 1.43 14.60
N ILE A 6 -26.54 1.16 15.42
CA ILE A 6 -25.12 1.29 15.04
C ILE A 6 -24.74 0.15 14.06
N ASP A 7 -25.70 -0.68 13.69
CA ASP A 7 -25.51 -1.93 12.96
C ASP A 7 -24.99 -1.78 11.52
N ASN A 8 -24.91 -0.54 10.99
CA ASN A 8 -24.46 -0.32 9.61
C ASN A 8 -23.23 0.60 9.49
N LEU A 9 -22.57 0.94 10.59
CA LEU A 9 -21.29 1.62 10.51
C LEU A 9 -20.20 0.56 10.28
N ASN A 10 -19.73 0.48 9.06
CA ASN A 10 -18.57 -0.36 8.72
C ASN A 10 -17.34 0.24 9.40
N ILE A 11 -17.00 -0.28 10.60
CA ILE A 11 -15.90 0.21 11.45
C ILE A 11 -14.57 0.02 10.73
N GLU A 12 -14.44 -1.00 9.89
CA GLU A 12 -13.25 -1.27 9.09
C GLU A 12 -12.90 -0.08 8.18
N ASN A 13 -13.91 0.59 7.61
CA ASN A 13 -13.71 1.80 6.78
C ASN A 13 -13.28 3.04 7.58
N MET A 14 -13.29 2.97 8.92
CA MET A 14 -12.81 4.02 9.83
C MET A 14 -11.40 3.76 10.35
N ILE A 15 -10.78 2.66 9.91
CA ILE A 15 -9.39 2.34 10.22
C ILE A 15 -8.53 2.80 9.03
N TYR A 16 -7.60 3.70 9.29
CA TYR A 16 -6.72 4.31 8.31
C TYR A 16 -5.28 3.89 8.55
N GLU A 17 -4.46 3.91 7.51
CA GLU A 17 -3.02 3.72 7.64
C GLU A 17 -2.32 5.08 7.58
N ILE A 18 -1.62 5.43 8.68
CA ILE A 18 -0.85 6.67 8.80
C ILE A 18 0.51 6.32 9.41
N ARG A 19 1.60 6.69 8.74
CA ARG A 19 2.97 6.38 9.14
C ARG A 19 3.20 4.87 9.35
N GLY A 20 2.60 4.04 8.48
CA GLY A 20 2.69 2.58 8.57
C GLY A 20 1.99 1.96 9.79
N LYS A 21 1.10 2.71 10.44
CA LYS A 21 0.29 2.21 11.57
C LYS A 21 -1.19 2.32 11.27
N GLN A 22 -1.94 1.31 11.67
CA GLN A 22 -3.40 1.36 11.63
C GLN A 22 -3.91 2.24 12.76
N VAL A 23 -4.75 3.21 12.44
CA VAL A 23 -5.26 4.22 13.38
C VAL A 23 -6.70 4.57 13.08
N MET A 24 -7.40 5.10 14.10
CA MET A 24 -8.71 5.71 13.98
C MET A 24 -8.64 7.20 14.35
N LEU A 25 -9.49 8.01 13.70
CA LEU A 25 -9.59 9.44 14.00
C LEU A 25 -10.43 9.68 15.27
N ASP A 26 -10.10 10.76 15.99
CA ASP A 26 -10.90 11.24 17.12
C ASP A 26 -12.34 11.56 16.74
N SER A 27 -12.57 12.02 15.50
CA SER A 27 -13.90 12.28 14.97
C SER A 27 -14.75 11.03 14.80
N ASP A 28 -14.14 9.93 14.33
CA ASP A 28 -14.83 8.67 14.11
C ASP A 28 -15.08 7.96 15.46
N LEU A 29 -14.08 7.99 16.36
CA LEU A 29 -14.26 7.50 17.73
C LEU A 29 -15.37 8.26 18.47
N ALA A 30 -15.43 9.59 18.32
CA ALA A 30 -16.48 10.39 18.95
C ALA A 30 -17.89 9.99 18.48
N LYS A 31 -18.05 9.65 17.19
CA LYS A 31 -19.31 9.14 16.65
C LYS A 31 -19.64 7.76 17.20
N LEU A 32 -18.68 6.84 17.17
CA LEU A 32 -18.86 5.46 17.64
C LEU A 32 -19.19 5.40 19.13
N TYR A 33 -18.52 6.22 19.95
CA TYR A 33 -18.78 6.31 21.39
C TYR A 33 -19.99 7.19 21.73
N GLN A 34 -20.66 7.76 20.72
CA GLN A 34 -21.82 8.66 20.91
C GLN A 34 -21.51 9.83 21.85
N CYS A 35 -20.32 10.40 21.73
CA CYS A 35 -19.89 11.52 22.57
C CYS A 35 -20.74 12.75 22.31
N LYS A 36 -21.44 13.26 23.36
CA LYS A 36 -22.32 14.44 23.26
C LYS A 36 -21.60 15.69 22.79
N ASN A 37 -20.34 15.86 23.21
CA ASN A 37 -19.50 17.01 22.85
C ASN A 37 -18.52 16.70 21.72
N GLY A 38 -18.75 15.61 20.97
CA GLY A 38 -17.91 15.18 19.85
C GLY A 38 -16.44 14.96 20.24
N THR A 39 -15.52 15.41 19.39
CA THR A 39 -14.07 15.23 19.60
C THR A 39 -13.51 15.93 20.84
N LYS A 40 -14.21 16.92 21.40
CA LYS A 40 -13.80 17.60 22.65
C LYS A 40 -13.72 16.63 23.82
N GLU A 41 -14.69 15.72 23.92
CA GLU A 41 -14.77 14.73 25.00
C GLU A 41 -13.60 13.75 24.92
N ILE A 42 -13.32 13.21 23.73
CA ILE A 42 -12.19 12.34 23.46
C ILE A 42 -10.86 13.04 23.78
N ASN A 43 -10.65 14.24 23.24
CA ASN A 43 -9.42 14.99 23.46
C ASN A 43 -9.25 15.43 24.93
N GLN A 44 -10.34 15.68 25.67
CA GLN A 44 -10.28 15.98 27.10
C GLN A 44 -9.90 14.74 27.92
N ALA A 45 -10.41 13.56 27.55
CA ALA A 45 -10.03 12.30 28.19
C ALA A 45 -8.52 12.05 28.06
N VAL A 46 -7.94 12.28 26.88
CA VAL A 46 -6.48 12.19 26.67
C VAL A 46 -5.73 13.20 27.51
N LYS A 47 -6.17 14.47 27.51
CA LYS A 47 -5.51 15.55 28.26
C LYS A 47 -5.50 15.30 29.77
N ASN A 48 -6.55 14.70 30.27
CA ASN A 48 -6.69 14.38 31.70
C ASN A 48 -5.90 13.13 32.12
N ASN A 49 -5.44 12.32 31.16
CA ASN A 49 -4.72 11.07 31.40
C ASN A 49 -3.48 10.94 30.51
N PRO A 50 -2.51 11.88 30.58
CA PRO A 50 -1.39 11.91 29.64
C PRO A 50 -0.53 10.64 29.71
N ASP A 51 -0.37 10.05 30.88
CA ASP A 51 0.43 8.83 31.10
C ASP A 51 -0.12 7.60 30.37
N LYS A 52 -1.45 7.59 30.10
CA LYS A 52 -2.10 6.51 29.36
C LYS A 52 -1.98 6.64 27.85
N PHE A 53 -1.57 7.82 27.35
CA PHE A 53 -1.51 8.12 25.92
C PHE A 53 -0.12 8.58 25.48
N PRO A 54 0.91 7.73 25.59
CA PRO A 54 2.19 8.02 24.98
C PRO A 54 2.02 8.23 23.46
N GLU A 55 2.94 8.92 22.81
CA GLU A 55 2.86 9.27 21.39
C GLU A 55 2.68 8.03 20.49
N ARG A 56 3.21 6.87 20.88
CA ARG A 56 3.00 5.61 20.16
C ARG A 56 1.55 5.11 20.16
N PHE A 57 0.69 5.60 21.09
CA PHE A 57 -0.73 5.22 21.20
C PHE A 57 -1.66 6.27 20.61
N SER A 58 -1.32 7.55 20.75
CA SER A 58 -2.15 8.64 20.22
C SER A 58 -1.32 9.90 19.99
N TRP A 59 -1.47 10.48 18.81
CA TRP A 59 -0.79 11.73 18.45
C TRP A 59 -1.70 12.64 17.61
N LYS A 60 -1.35 13.91 17.53
CA LYS A 60 -1.99 14.83 16.59
C LYS A 60 -1.28 14.76 15.26
N LEU A 61 -2.04 14.72 14.17
CA LEU A 61 -1.47 14.82 12.85
C LEU A 61 -0.82 16.20 12.66
N ASN A 62 0.33 16.23 12.03
CA ASN A 62 0.92 17.48 11.54
C ASN A 62 0.23 17.91 10.24
N THR A 63 0.58 19.08 9.72
CA THR A 63 -0.04 19.62 8.49
C THR A 63 0.23 18.72 7.28
N SER A 64 1.43 18.12 7.18
CA SER A 64 1.80 17.21 6.08
C SER A 64 0.99 15.91 6.13
N ASP A 65 0.95 15.23 7.29
CA ASP A 65 0.17 14.01 7.47
C ASP A 65 -1.33 14.25 7.23
N SER A 66 -1.84 15.41 7.69
CA SER A 66 -3.24 15.78 7.50
C SER A 66 -3.57 16.00 6.02
N TYR A 67 -2.66 16.66 5.28
CA TYR A 67 -2.84 16.89 3.85
C TYR A 67 -2.83 15.59 3.06
N GLU A 68 -1.84 14.72 3.27
CA GLU A 68 -1.74 13.42 2.60
C GLU A 68 -2.97 12.55 2.88
N PHE A 69 -3.42 12.52 4.13
CA PHE A 69 -4.61 11.78 4.54
C PHE A 69 -5.88 12.33 3.89
N LEU A 70 -6.06 13.65 3.85
CA LEU A 70 -7.25 14.30 3.27
C LEU A 70 -7.30 14.12 1.74
N VAL A 71 -6.16 14.21 1.06
CA VAL A 71 -6.06 13.96 -0.37
C VAL A 71 -6.46 12.52 -0.69
N LYS A 72 -5.93 11.53 0.05
CA LYS A 72 -6.27 10.11 -0.14
C LYS A 72 -7.73 9.79 0.15
N LYS A 73 -8.35 10.47 1.13
CA LYS A 73 -9.71 10.15 1.56
C LYS A 73 -10.79 10.83 0.73
N PHE A 74 -10.53 12.03 0.23
CA PHE A 74 -11.59 12.86 -0.31
C PHE A 74 -11.54 13.06 -1.82
N ASP A 75 -10.53 12.65 -2.52
CA ASP A 75 -10.39 12.85 -4.00
C ASP A 75 -11.17 14.10 -4.53
N GLN A 76 -11.49 15.02 -3.62
CA GLN A 76 -12.32 16.20 -3.79
C GLN A 76 -11.57 17.44 -3.31
N LYS A 77 -11.65 18.49 -4.13
CA LYS A 77 -11.20 19.83 -3.80
C LYS A 77 -11.48 20.19 -2.34
N ILE A 78 -10.42 20.42 -1.58
CA ILE A 78 -10.49 20.99 -0.25
C ILE A 78 -10.97 22.44 -0.44
N GLU A 79 -12.28 22.64 -0.37
CA GLU A 79 -12.80 23.98 -0.15
C GLU A 79 -12.38 24.40 1.26
N THR A 80 -11.42 25.29 1.34
CA THR A 80 -11.00 25.97 2.56
C THR A 80 -12.11 26.92 3.01
N ARG A 81 -13.16 26.38 3.63
CA ARG A 81 -14.09 27.20 4.42
C ARG A 81 -13.34 27.66 5.68
N GLY A 82 -13.13 28.96 5.78
CA GLY A 82 -12.35 29.64 6.80
C GLY A 82 -12.76 29.31 8.23
N GLY A 83 -12.09 28.35 8.82
CA GLY A 83 -12.10 28.01 10.22
C GLY A 83 -10.71 27.51 10.62
N LYS A 84 -10.24 27.82 11.84
CA LYS A 84 -8.96 27.29 12.36
C LYS A 84 -8.99 25.77 12.28
N TYR A 85 -8.32 25.22 11.28
CA TYR A 85 -8.17 23.77 11.09
C TYR A 85 -7.42 23.22 12.30
N LYS A 86 -8.12 22.52 13.17
CA LYS A 86 -7.47 21.78 14.25
C LYS A 86 -6.99 20.46 13.68
N ASN A 87 -5.71 20.25 13.73
CA ASN A 87 -5.13 18.95 13.34
C ASN A 87 -5.83 17.83 14.10
N PRO A 88 -6.42 16.84 13.40
CA PRO A 88 -7.11 15.73 14.06
C PRO A 88 -6.13 14.91 14.91
N ARG A 89 -6.65 14.29 15.94
CA ARG A 89 -5.91 13.32 16.74
C ARG A 89 -6.22 11.92 16.22
N VAL A 90 -5.21 11.06 16.20
CA VAL A 90 -5.35 9.66 15.83
C VAL A 90 -5.01 8.76 17.01
N PHE A 91 -5.59 7.56 16.98
CA PHE A 91 -5.45 6.53 18.00
C PHE A 91 -5.12 5.21 17.34
N THR A 92 -4.04 4.56 17.78
CA THR A 92 -3.77 3.16 17.45
C THR A 92 -4.74 2.24 18.16
N GLU A 93 -4.72 0.94 17.86
CA GLU A 93 -5.46 -0.08 18.58
C GLU A 93 -5.24 0.03 20.12
N GLN A 94 -3.97 0.17 20.54
CA GLN A 94 -3.64 0.34 21.95
C GLN A 94 -4.18 1.65 22.54
N GLY A 95 -4.20 2.72 21.72
CA GLY A 95 -4.80 4.01 22.12
C GLY A 95 -6.30 3.90 22.35
N VAL A 96 -7.02 3.16 21.47
CA VAL A 96 -8.45 2.88 21.64
C VAL A 96 -8.69 2.02 22.88
N ALA A 97 -7.85 0.99 23.11
CA ALA A 97 -7.93 0.17 24.33
C ALA A 97 -7.75 1.01 25.60
N MET A 98 -6.81 1.95 25.62
CA MET A 98 -6.64 2.89 26.73
C MET A 98 -7.85 3.80 26.90
N LEU A 99 -8.42 4.30 25.79
CA LEU A 99 -9.60 5.16 25.82
C LEU A 99 -10.81 4.45 26.44
N SER A 100 -11.01 3.16 26.15
CA SER A 100 -12.08 2.34 26.71
C SER A 100 -11.99 2.21 28.23
N THR A 101 -10.78 2.27 28.81
CA THR A 101 -10.60 2.23 30.28
C THR A 101 -11.05 3.52 30.97
N ILE A 102 -11.23 4.60 30.21
CA ILE A 102 -11.62 5.92 30.74
C ILE A 102 -13.11 6.16 30.51
N LEU A 103 -13.62 5.80 29.34
CA LEU A 103 -15.03 5.94 28.95
C LEU A 103 -15.85 4.80 29.61
N LYS A 104 -16.18 4.93 30.87
CA LYS A 104 -16.82 3.87 31.69
C LYS A 104 -18.33 3.77 31.43
N SER A 105 -18.78 3.62 30.21
CA SER A 105 -20.19 3.36 29.90
C SER A 105 -20.35 1.99 29.23
N LYS A 106 -21.55 1.40 29.36
CA LYS A 106 -21.87 0.13 28.70
C LYS A 106 -21.67 0.25 27.18
N VAL A 107 -22.15 1.35 26.60
CA VAL A 107 -21.97 1.65 25.17
C VAL A 107 -20.49 1.74 24.81
N ALA A 108 -19.66 2.39 25.62
CA ALA A 108 -18.23 2.48 25.36
C ALA A 108 -17.55 1.12 25.40
N THR A 109 -17.94 0.23 26.30
CA THR A 109 -17.38 -1.12 26.37
C THR A 109 -17.75 -1.94 25.14
N GLU A 110 -19.02 -1.99 24.76
CA GLU A 110 -19.50 -2.73 23.60
C GLU A 110 -18.86 -2.19 22.29
N THR A 111 -18.81 -0.87 22.16
CA THR A 111 -18.16 -0.21 21.02
C THR A 111 -16.67 -0.54 20.95
N SER A 112 -15.97 -0.54 22.08
CA SER A 112 -14.55 -0.85 22.13
C SER A 112 -14.28 -2.30 21.69
N ILE A 113 -15.10 -3.25 22.10
CA ILE A 113 -14.99 -4.64 21.65
C ILE A 113 -15.11 -4.71 20.12
N ARG A 114 -16.14 -4.09 19.54
CA ARG A 114 -16.35 -4.05 18.09
C ARG A 114 -15.17 -3.40 17.33
N ILE A 115 -14.60 -2.33 17.90
CA ILE A 115 -13.43 -1.68 17.31
C ILE A 115 -12.21 -2.62 17.36
N MET A 116 -11.98 -3.31 18.47
CA MET A 116 -10.89 -4.28 18.58
C MET A 116 -11.04 -5.43 17.58
N ASP A 117 -12.25 -5.96 17.42
CA ASP A 117 -12.54 -6.99 16.44
C ASP A 117 -12.25 -6.50 15.01
N ALA A 118 -12.60 -5.26 14.70
CA ALA A 118 -12.29 -4.65 13.40
C ALA A 118 -10.77 -4.53 13.16
N PHE A 119 -9.99 -4.10 14.16
CA PHE A 119 -8.52 -4.08 14.04
C PHE A 119 -7.93 -5.48 13.82
N VAL A 120 -8.42 -6.48 14.53
CA VAL A 120 -8.00 -7.88 14.37
C VAL A 120 -8.33 -8.37 12.96
N TYR A 121 -9.53 -8.07 12.46
CA TYR A 121 -9.98 -8.42 11.11
C TYR A 121 -9.08 -7.76 10.05
N MET A 122 -8.86 -6.46 10.15
CA MET A 122 -8.01 -5.71 9.20
C MET A 122 -6.58 -6.25 9.18
N ARG A 123 -6.00 -6.60 10.32
CA ARG A 123 -4.67 -7.20 10.40
C ARG A 123 -4.61 -8.55 9.68
N LYS A 124 -5.60 -9.41 9.88
CA LYS A 124 -5.72 -10.69 9.18
C LYS A 124 -5.88 -10.49 7.67
N TYR A 125 -6.71 -9.53 7.27
CA TYR A 125 -6.95 -9.21 5.86
C TYR A 125 -5.67 -8.75 5.16
N ILE A 126 -4.92 -7.84 5.77
CA ILE A 126 -3.64 -7.36 5.24
C ILE A 126 -2.63 -8.50 5.14
N SER A 127 -2.48 -9.30 6.20
CA SER A 127 -1.56 -10.44 6.22
C SER A 127 -1.89 -11.45 5.11
N ASN A 128 -3.15 -11.83 4.96
CA ASN A 128 -3.58 -12.77 3.93
C ASN A 128 -3.35 -12.23 2.50
N ASN A 129 -3.60 -10.95 2.27
CA ASN A 129 -3.34 -10.32 0.98
C ASN A 129 -1.85 -10.21 0.68
N PHE A 130 -1.01 -9.97 1.69
CA PHE A 130 0.44 -9.95 1.53
C PHE A 130 0.95 -11.30 1.01
N TYR A 131 0.61 -12.42 1.64
CA TYR A 131 0.99 -13.76 1.18
C TYR A 131 0.47 -14.10 -0.22
N LYS A 132 -0.75 -13.67 -0.53
CA LYS A 132 -1.33 -13.89 -1.87
C LYS A 132 -0.57 -13.11 -2.95
N ASN A 133 -0.24 -11.85 -2.67
CA ASN A 133 0.52 -10.99 -3.59
C ASN A 133 1.96 -11.49 -3.78
N GLU A 134 2.63 -11.94 -2.72
CA GLU A 134 3.95 -12.53 -2.78
C GLU A 134 3.98 -13.75 -3.72
N LYS A 135 3.01 -14.65 -3.60
CA LYS A 135 2.88 -15.81 -4.50
C LYS A 135 2.67 -15.41 -5.96
N ILE A 136 1.89 -14.34 -6.22
CA ILE A 136 1.68 -13.81 -7.56
C ILE A 136 2.98 -13.22 -8.12
N LEU A 137 3.74 -12.47 -7.31
CA LEU A 137 5.02 -11.89 -7.71
C LEU A 137 6.03 -12.96 -8.10
N ILE A 138 6.20 -14.00 -7.29
CA ILE A 138 7.09 -15.14 -7.59
C ILE A 138 6.69 -15.81 -8.93
N ASN A 139 5.39 -15.98 -9.17
CA ASN A 139 4.92 -16.55 -10.44
C ASN A 139 5.24 -15.62 -11.64
N HIS A 140 5.07 -14.30 -11.49
CA HIS A 140 5.44 -13.36 -12.54
C HIS A 140 6.94 -13.36 -12.81
N GLU A 141 7.76 -13.40 -11.78
CA GLU A 141 9.23 -13.46 -11.90
C GLU A 141 9.68 -14.71 -12.68
N ASN A 142 9.15 -15.88 -12.34
CA ASN A 142 9.41 -17.10 -13.07
C ASN A 142 8.98 -17.02 -14.55
N ARG A 143 7.86 -16.38 -14.86
CA ARG A 143 7.41 -16.17 -16.25
C ARG A 143 8.31 -15.21 -17.00
N ILE A 144 8.80 -14.16 -16.35
CA ILE A 144 9.76 -13.21 -16.94
C ILE A 144 11.04 -13.95 -17.30
N LEU A 145 11.62 -14.73 -16.39
CA LEU A 145 12.82 -15.52 -16.65
C LEU A 145 12.64 -16.47 -17.85
N MET A 146 11.51 -17.18 -17.96
CA MET A 146 11.22 -18.04 -19.09
C MET A 146 11.11 -17.25 -20.41
N LEU A 147 10.57 -16.03 -20.39
CA LEU A 147 10.49 -15.18 -21.56
C LEU A 147 11.87 -14.67 -21.97
N GLU A 148 12.70 -14.25 -21.02
CA GLU A 148 14.08 -13.82 -21.26
C GLU A 148 14.91 -14.94 -21.91
N GLU A 149 14.87 -16.16 -21.34
CA GLU A 149 15.53 -17.32 -21.95
C GLU A 149 15.05 -17.63 -23.38
N SER A 150 13.75 -17.45 -23.62
CA SER A 150 13.16 -17.67 -24.95
C SER A 150 13.59 -16.60 -25.94
N PHE A 151 13.72 -15.36 -25.47
CA PHE A 151 14.18 -14.22 -26.26
C PHE A 151 15.66 -14.36 -26.65
N ASP A 152 16.48 -14.82 -25.71
CA ASP A 152 17.91 -15.08 -25.97
C ASP A 152 18.08 -16.18 -27.04
N LYS A 153 17.32 -17.26 -26.93
CA LYS A 153 17.32 -18.33 -27.98
C LYS A 153 16.85 -17.84 -29.33
N LEU A 154 15.91 -16.88 -29.40
CA LEU A 154 15.48 -16.26 -30.66
C LEU A 154 16.55 -15.34 -31.22
N ASN A 155 17.21 -14.56 -30.39
CA ASN A 155 18.29 -13.66 -30.79
C ASN A 155 19.52 -14.45 -31.31
N GLU A 156 19.84 -15.58 -30.71
CA GLU A 156 20.89 -16.48 -31.23
C GLU A 156 20.56 -17.03 -32.62
N LYS A 157 19.28 -17.38 -32.89
CA LYS A 157 18.84 -17.82 -34.21
C LYS A 157 18.82 -16.69 -35.24
N GLN A 158 18.53 -15.45 -34.85
CA GLN A 158 18.52 -14.30 -35.73
C GLN A 158 19.93 -13.85 -36.15
N LYS A 159 20.95 -14.08 -35.33
CA LYS A 159 22.35 -13.80 -35.70
C LYS A 159 22.82 -14.59 -36.92
N ILE A 160 22.15 -15.70 -37.26
CA ILE A 160 22.49 -16.56 -38.41
C ILE A 160 21.92 -16.00 -39.74
N ASN A 161 20.84 -15.20 -39.69
CA ASN A 161 20.18 -14.58 -40.84
C ASN A 161 20.13 -13.06 -40.71
N THR A 162 21.27 -12.40 -40.70
CA THR A 162 21.34 -10.95 -40.49
C THR A 162 21.51 -10.24 -41.83
N LEU A 163 20.68 -9.23 -42.10
CA LEU A 163 20.82 -8.29 -43.21
C LEU A 163 21.68 -7.11 -42.72
N PHE A 164 22.76 -6.83 -43.47
CA PHE A 164 23.60 -5.67 -43.21
C PHE A 164 23.26 -4.54 -44.18
N TYR A 165 23.13 -3.33 -43.63
CA TYR A 165 22.90 -2.13 -44.45
C TYR A 165 24.21 -1.44 -44.79
N GLU A 166 24.13 -0.53 -45.76
CA GLU A 166 25.29 0.26 -46.19
C GLU A 166 25.93 0.99 -45.00
N GLY A 167 27.24 0.80 -44.81
CA GLY A 167 27.99 1.34 -43.66
C GLY A 167 28.24 0.36 -42.51
N GLN A 168 27.60 -0.81 -42.48
CA GLN A 168 27.77 -1.84 -41.45
C GLN A 168 28.86 -2.90 -41.78
N ILE A 169 29.91 -2.48 -42.46
CA ILE A 169 30.98 -3.39 -42.92
C ILE A 169 31.69 -4.09 -41.76
N TYR A 170 31.87 -3.39 -40.63
CA TYR A 170 32.53 -3.96 -39.47
C TYR A 170 31.69 -5.04 -38.79
N ASP A 171 30.38 -4.82 -38.72
CA ASP A 171 29.45 -5.78 -38.11
C ASP A 171 29.31 -7.04 -38.99
N ALA A 172 29.25 -6.87 -40.28
CA ALA A 172 29.25 -7.98 -41.23
C ALA A 172 30.55 -8.80 -41.16
N TYR A 173 31.70 -8.15 -41.08
CA TYR A 173 33.00 -8.80 -40.92
C TYR A 173 33.07 -9.57 -39.61
N SER A 174 32.64 -8.97 -38.52
CA SER A 174 32.62 -9.60 -37.18
C SER A 174 31.77 -10.86 -37.18
N LEU A 175 30.57 -10.83 -37.80
CA LEU A 175 29.70 -11.99 -37.90
C LEU A 175 30.33 -13.09 -38.77
N LEU A 176 30.95 -12.73 -39.89
CA LEU A 176 31.62 -13.67 -40.78
C LEU A 176 32.79 -14.38 -40.05
N MET A 177 33.59 -13.64 -39.30
CA MET A 177 34.68 -14.20 -38.49
C MET A 177 34.16 -15.13 -37.39
N ASP A 178 33.02 -14.80 -36.75
CA ASP A 178 32.38 -15.63 -35.73
C ASP A 178 31.87 -16.95 -36.33
N ILE A 179 31.27 -16.92 -37.54
CA ILE A 179 30.82 -18.11 -38.27
C ILE A 179 32.04 -19.00 -38.63
N LEU A 180 33.09 -18.41 -39.19
CA LEU A 180 34.31 -19.14 -39.59
C LEU A 180 35.01 -19.78 -38.40
N SER A 181 35.06 -19.10 -37.25
CA SER A 181 35.67 -19.62 -36.02
C SER A 181 34.92 -20.81 -35.41
N LYS A 182 33.63 -20.92 -35.67
CA LYS A 182 32.75 -22.01 -35.20
C LYS A 182 32.71 -23.22 -36.12
N ALA A 183 33.20 -23.08 -37.37
CA ALA A 183 33.23 -24.17 -38.31
C ALA A 183 34.22 -25.26 -37.89
N LYS A 184 33.78 -26.53 -37.89
CA LYS A 184 34.59 -27.68 -37.49
C LYS A 184 35.17 -28.48 -38.65
N GLU A 185 34.54 -28.47 -39.82
CA GLU A 185 34.95 -29.28 -40.95
C GLU A 185 35.09 -28.42 -42.21
N GLU A 186 34.03 -27.79 -42.70
CA GLU A 186 34.07 -26.96 -43.89
C GLU A 186 33.08 -25.77 -43.80
N VAL A 187 33.34 -24.73 -44.60
CA VAL A 187 32.43 -23.60 -44.80
C VAL A 187 32.15 -23.49 -46.30
N ILE A 188 30.87 -23.55 -46.67
CA ILE A 188 30.44 -23.39 -48.07
C ILE A 188 29.82 -21.99 -48.20
N ILE A 189 30.42 -21.15 -49.01
CA ILE A 189 29.90 -19.82 -49.33
C ILE A 189 29.19 -19.90 -50.69
N ILE A 190 27.90 -19.60 -50.67
CA ILE A 190 27.09 -19.53 -51.91
C ILE A 190 26.83 -18.05 -52.17
N ASP A 191 27.49 -17.51 -53.21
CA ASP A 191 27.30 -16.15 -53.67
C ASP A 191 26.59 -16.17 -55.02
N ASN A 192 25.55 -15.39 -55.20
CA ASN A 192 24.74 -15.34 -56.40
C ASN A 192 25.29 -14.32 -57.44
N TYR A 193 26.38 -13.59 -57.10
CA TYR A 193 26.96 -12.50 -57.85
C TYR A 193 28.44 -12.70 -58.18
N ALA A 194 28.94 -13.92 -58.17
CA ALA A 194 30.28 -14.22 -58.55
C ALA A 194 30.35 -14.48 -60.07
#